data_d8010b5045fca4354ea2e7fccffea29f
#
_entry.id   d8010b5045fca4354ea2e7fccffea29f
#
_cell.length_a   1.000
_cell.length_b   1.000
_cell.length_c   1.000
_cell.angle_alpha   90.00
_cell.angle_beta   90.00
_cell.angle_gamma   90.00
#
_symmetry.space_group_name_H-M   'P 1'
#
loop_
_entity.id
_entity.type
_entity.pdbx_description
1 polymer ?
#
loop_
_entity_poly.entity_id
_entity_poly.type
_entity_poly.pdbx_seq_one_letter_code
_entity_poly.pdbx_strand_id
1 'polypeptide(L)'
;MTQGRPAPTLETGRLRLRGWRREDFRPYHTIMSEPAVHRFFGAEPMGEEECWRRICAATGNWLLNGFGGMAVERLSDGKLVGNVGLFTARRAVEPAFGDEPEMGWIFATETHGTGMAHEAASALLGWAEATLPSQPIWAIISEGNEPSFKLAAKLGFKALGTVDYHGPTKVLQRPSW
;
A
#
# COMPACT_ATOMS: atom_id res chain seq x y z
N MET A 1 -16.32 14.21 -8.86
CA MET A 1 -14.99 13.90 -9.45
C MET A 1 -13.93 14.48 -8.53
N THR A 2 -13.10 13.65 -7.93
CA THR A 2 -11.94 14.11 -7.16
C THR A 2 -10.94 14.72 -8.15
N GLN A 3 -10.64 16.00 -8.03
CA GLN A 3 -9.58 16.62 -8.85
C GLN A 3 -8.25 16.03 -8.43
N GLY A 4 -7.42 15.68 -9.40
CA GLY A 4 -6.04 15.25 -9.16
C GLY A 4 -5.26 16.29 -8.38
N ARG A 5 -4.44 15.81 -7.43
CA ARG A 5 -3.64 16.66 -6.55
C ARG A 5 -2.29 15.97 -6.25
N PRO A 6 -1.27 16.73 -5.84
CA PRO A 6 -0.06 16.10 -5.32
C PRO A 6 -0.34 15.36 -4.00
N ALA A 7 0.48 14.36 -3.70
CA ALA A 7 0.42 13.66 -2.42
C ALA A 7 0.62 14.64 -1.26
N PRO A 8 -0.21 14.59 -0.22
CA PRO A 8 0.04 15.37 1.00
C PRO A 8 1.25 14.82 1.75
N THR A 9 1.71 15.56 2.74
CA THR A 9 2.63 15.03 3.75
C THR A 9 1.83 14.78 5.03
N LEU A 10 1.92 13.56 5.56
CA LEU A 10 1.30 13.16 6.83
C LEU A 10 2.41 12.79 7.80
N GLU A 11 2.35 13.31 9.02
CA GLU A 11 3.31 12.96 10.07
C GLU A 11 2.60 12.23 11.21
N THR A 12 3.29 11.26 11.77
CA THR A 12 2.87 10.48 12.93
C THR A 12 3.95 10.59 14.02
N GLY A 13 3.85 9.83 15.09
CA GLY A 13 4.88 9.83 16.13
C GLY A 13 6.27 9.39 15.66
N ARG A 14 6.36 8.52 14.65
CA ARG A 14 7.63 7.92 14.20
C ARG A 14 7.88 8.04 12.69
N LEU A 15 6.86 8.40 11.91
CA LEU A 15 6.89 8.27 10.45
C LEU A 15 6.44 9.57 9.78
N ARG A 16 6.97 9.79 8.58
CA ARG A 16 6.50 10.76 7.61
C ARG A 16 6.06 10.01 6.35
N LEU A 17 4.78 10.14 5.99
CA LEU A 17 4.24 9.67 4.73
C LEU A 17 4.25 10.84 3.75
N ARG A 18 4.82 10.65 2.57
CA ARG A 18 4.97 11.71 1.57
C ARG A 18 4.89 11.18 0.15
N GLY A 19 4.77 12.09 -0.79
CA GLY A 19 4.91 11.75 -2.20
C GLY A 19 6.27 11.12 -2.53
N TRP A 20 6.27 10.28 -3.54
CA TRP A 20 7.49 9.66 -4.04
C TRP A 20 8.44 10.69 -4.64
N ARG A 21 9.74 10.44 -4.50
CA ARG A 21 10.83 11.18 -5.10
C ARG A 21 11.68 10.26 -5.95
N ARG A 22 12.42 10.81 -6.90
CA ARG A 22 13.32 10.01 -7.76
C ARG A 22 14.38 9.25 -6.93
N GLU A 23 14.85 9.86 -5.88
CA GLU A 23 15.87 9.32 -4.98
C GLU A 23 15.38 8.10 -4.17
N ASP A 24 14.09 7.92 -4.03
CA ASP A 24 13.50 6.77 -3.32
C ASP A 24 13.65 5.46 -4.10
N PHE A 25 13.97 5.51 -5.39
CA PHE A 25 14.05 4.34 -6.24
C PHE A 25 15.03 3.29 -5.72
N ARG A 26 16.25 3.67 -5.40
CA ARG A 26 17.27 2.72 -4.91
C ARG A 26 16.90 2.12 -3.55
N PRO A 27 16.52 2.91 -2.52
CA PRO A 27 16.02 2.35 -1.27
C PRO A 27 14.80 1.43 -1.46
N TYR A 28 13.86 1.81 -2.32
CA TYR A 28 12.68 0.99 -2.58
C TYR A 28 13.03 -0.34 -3.24
N HIS A 29 13.90 -0.33 -4.24
CA HIS A 29 14.37 -1.55 -4.89
C HIS A 29 15.09 -2.47 -3.89
N THR A 30 15.88 -1.91 -2.97
CA THR A 30 16.50 -2.69 -1.89
C THR A 30 15.44 -3.38 -1.02
N ILE A 31 14.41 -2.66 -0.57
CA ILE A 31 13.30 -3.24 0.21
C ILE A 31 12.60 -4.36 -0.57
N MET A 32 12.32 -4.14 -1.87
CA MET A 32 11.64 -5.12 -2.71
C MET A 32 12.51 -6.37 -3.02
N SER A 33 13.81 -6.29 -2.78
CA SER A 33 14.75 -7.40 -2.93
C SER A 33 14.94 -8.22 -1.64
N GLU A 34 14.40 -7.77 -0.51
CA GLU A 34 14.49 -8.50 0.75
C GLU A 34 13.68 -9.81 0.68
N PRO A 35 14.24 -10.99 1.02
CA PRO A 35 13.56 -12.27 0.91
C PRO A 35 12.21 -12.33 1.65
N ALA A 36 12.12 -11.71 2.82
CA ALA A 36 10.89 -11.66 3.61
C ALA A 36 9.80 -10.79 2.96
N VAL A 37 10.18 -9.90 2.03
CA VAL A 37 9.27 -9.01 1.29
C VAL A 37 8.90 -9.65 -0.04
N HIS A 38 9.88 -9.95 -0.90
CA HIS A 38 9.58 -10.37 -2.28
C HIS A 38 8.86 -11.71 -2.38
N ARG A 39 9.01 -12.61 -1.42
CA ARG A 39 8.37 -13.95 -1.41
C ARG A 39 6.84 -13.93 -1.64
N PHE A 40 6.19 -12.79 -1.43
CA PHE A 40 4.75 -12.61 -1.66
C PHE A 40 4.42 -11.97 -3.01
N PHE A 41 5.45 -11.65 -3.80
CA PHE A 41 5.31 -11.02 -5.13
C PHE A 41 5.83 -11.90 -6.27
N GLY A 42 6.56 -12.97 -5.95
CA GLY A 42 7.11 -13.92 -6.91
C GLY A 42 8.28 -14.71 -6.35
N ALA A 43 8.77 -15.67 -7.13
CA ALA A 43 9.92 -16.49 -6.74
C ALA A 43 11.22 -15.70 -6.74
N GLU A 44 11.34 -14.71 -7.63
CA GLU A 44 12.53 -13.87 -7.79
C GLU A 44 12.30 -12.46 -7.25
N PRO A 45 13.37 -11.77 -6.80
CA PRO A 45 13.31 -10.37 -6.43
C PRO A 45 12.77 -9.52 -7.58
N MET A 46 12.02 -8.47 -7.24
CA MET A 46 11.45 -7.55 -8.24
C MET A 46 12.56 -6.78 -8.96
N GLY A 47 12.54 -6.80 -10.29
CA GLY A 47 13.51 -6.07 -11.11
C GLY A 47 13.35 -4.56 -11.05
N GLU A 48 14.39 -3.82 -11.45
CA GLU A 48 14.43 -2.35 -11.43
C GLU A 48 13.28 -1.72 -12.24
N GLU A 49 12.98 -2.27 -13.42
CA GLU A 49 11.90 -1.76 -14.28
C GLU A 49 10.53 -1.82 -13.59
N GLU A 50 10.21 -2.93 -12.95
CA GLU A 50 8.94 -3.08 -12.24
C GLU A 50 8.87 -2.17 -11.01
N CYS A 51 9.96 -2.07 -10.24
CA CYS A 51 10.04 -1.13 -9.13
C CYS A 51 9.81 0.31 -9.58
N TRP A 52 10.42 0.71 -10.71
CA TRP A 52 10.24 2.04 -11.27
C TRP A 52 8.81 2.27 -11.73
N ARG A 53 8.20 1.30 -12.44
CA ARG A 53 6.79 1.37 -12.84
C ARG A 53 5.85 1.54 -11.64
N ARG A 54 6.11 0.86 -10.53
CA ARG A 54 5.31 0.98 -9.31
C ARG A 54 5.38 2.38 -8.71
N ILE A 55 6.55 2.99 -8.64
CA ILE A 55 6.72 4.38 -8.19
C ILE A 55 5.94 5.34 -9.10
N CYS A 56 6.08 5.18 -10.42
CA CYS A 56 5.35 6.00 -11.39
C CYS A 56 3.83 5.83 -11.26
N ALA A 57 3.34 4.60 -11.14
CA ALA A 57 1.93 4.31 -10.96
C ALA A 57 1.39 4.88 -9.64
N ALA A 58 2.14 4.73 -8.54
CA ALA A 58 1.78 5.29 -7.24
C ALA A 58 1.64 6.82 -7.27
N THR A 59 2.56 7.48 -7.98
CA THR A 59 2.54 8.93 -8.21
C THR A 59 1.39 9.34 -9.14
N GLY A 60 1.19 8.61 -10.24
CA GLY A 60 0.13 8.87 -11.22
C GLY A 60 -1.27 8.76 -10.64
N ASN A 61 -1.51 7.85 -9.71
CA ASN A 61 -2.81 7.73 -9.03
C ASN A 61 -3.21 9.03 -8.32
N TRP A 62 -2.27 9.76 -7.71
CA TRP A 62 -2.56 11.06 -7.09
C TRP A 62 -3.12 12.08 -8.07
N LEU A 63 -2.56 12.09 -9.28
CA LEU A 63 -2.99 13.02 -10.34
C LEU A 63 -4.31 12.61 -11.00
N LEU A 64 -4.55 11.31 -11.11
CA LEU A 64 -5.74 10.78 -11.79
C LEU A 64 -6.94 10.65 -10.84
N ASN A 65 -6.72 10.18 -9.61
CA ASN A 65 -7.78 9.77 -8.70
C ASN A 65 -7.86 10.64 -7.43
N GLY A 66 -6.90 11.53 -7.19
CA GLY A 66 -6.83 12.35 -5.97
C GLY A 66 -6.39 11.55 -4.73
N PHE A 67 -5.97 10.30 -4.90
CA PHE A 67 -5.31 9.45 -3.91
C PHE A 67 -4.24 8.59 -4.60
N GLY A 68 -3.28 8.07 -3.86
CA GLY A 68 -2.18 7.31 -4.45
C GLY A 68 -1.29 6.65 -3.40
N GLY A 69 -0.17 6.10 -3.88
CA GLY A 69 0.85 5.54 -3.00
C GLY A 69 1.75 6.61 -2.40
N MET A 70 2.17 6.38 -1.17
CA MET A 70 3.06 7.24 -0.40
C MET A 70 4.31 6.49 0.03
N ALA A 71 5.45 7.14 -0.09
CA ALA A 71 6.69 6.70 0.51
C ALA A 71 6.62 6.94 2.04
N VAL A 72 7.07 5.96 2.81
CA VAL A 72 7.11 6.04 4.28
C VAL A 72 8.54 6.20 4.74
N GLU A 73 8.83 7.34 5.35
CA GLU A 73 10.13 7.74 5.87
C GLU A 73 10.10 7.66 7.40
N ARG A 74 11.13 7.05 7.99
CA ARG A 74 11.29 7.03 9.44
C ARG A 74 11.90 8.35 9.92
N LEU A 75 11.24 9.04 10.86
CA LEU A 75 11.65 10.38 11.31
C LEU A 75 13.02 10.39 12.00
N SER A 76 13.40 9.31 12.69
CA SER A 76 14.63 9.28 13.48
C SER A 76 15.92 9.33 12.66
N ASP A 77 15.89 8.86 11.40
CA ASP A 77 17.08 8.78 10.55
C ASP A 77 16.83 9.16 9.07
N GLY A 78 15.60 9.52 8.73
CA GLY A 78 15.21 9.91 7.37
C GLY A 78 15.21 8.76 6.35
N LYS A 79 15.33 7.51 6.77
CA LYS A 79 15.34 6.38 5.85
C LYS A 79 13.95 6.05 5.32
N LEU A 80 13.89 5.72 4.03
CA LEU A 80 12.73 5.04 3.47
C LEU A 80 12.61 3.65 4.10
N VAL A 81 11.47 3.38 4.75
CA VAL A 81 11.21 2.10 5.43
C VAL A 81 10.07 1.32 4.82
N GLY A 82 9.40 1.87 3.83
CA GLY A 82 8.31 1.18 3.15
C GLY A 82 7.43 2.12 2.34
N ASN A 83 6.29 1.60 1.98
CA ASN A 83 5.23 2.38 1.35
C ASN A 83 3.86 1.88 1.79
N VAL A 84 2.89 2.77 1.74
CA VAL A 84 1.47 2.50 1.92
C VAL A 84 0.70 3.31 0.89
N GLY A 85 -0.43 2.82 0.40
CA GLY A 85 -1.16 3.56 -0.61
C GLY A 85 -2.60 3.13 -0.78
N LEU A 86 -3.38 4.05 -1.33
CA LEU A 86 -4.66 3.79 -1.98
C LEU A 86 -4.45 3.93 -3.49
N PHE A 87 -5.01 3.05 -4.28
CA PHE A 87 -4.85 3.09 -5.73
C PHE A 87 -6.00 2.37 -6.43
N THR A 88 -6.26 2.72 -7.67
CA THR A 88 -7.20 2.00 -8.53
C THR A 88 -6.40 1.03 -9.39
N ALA A 89 -6.56 -0.27 -9.15
CA ALA A 89 -5.79 -1.31 -9.83
C ALA A 89 -6.51 -1.93 -11.03
N ARG A 90 -7.86 -1.78 -11.12
CA ARG A 90 -8.71 -2.39 -12.16
C ARG A 90 -8.38 -3.87 -12.38
N ARG A 91 -8.25 -4.62 -11.28
CA ARG A 91 -7.88 -6.03 -11.32
C ARG A 91 -8.96 -6.86 -12.01
N ALA A 92 -8.53 -7.86 -12.76
CA ALA A 92 -9.41 -8.88 -13.33
C ALA A 92 -9.69 -9.96 -12.26
N VAL A 93 -10.48 -9.61 -11.24
CA VAL A 93 -10.90 -10.49 -10.14
C VAL A 93 -12.40 -10.34 -9.91
N GLU A 94 -13.01 -11.33 -9.26
CA GLU A 94 -14.40 -11.27 -8.81
C GLU A 94 -14.47 -11.33 -7.28
N PRO A 95 -15.25 -10.42 -6.63
CA PRO A 95 -15.97 -9.30 -7.25
C PRO A 95 -15.02 -8.24 -7.82
N ALA A 96 -15.42 -7.58 -8.90
CA ALA A 96 -14.65 -6.49 -9.49
C ALA A 96 -14.66 -5.25 -8.58
N PHE A 97 -13.49 -4.62 -8.38
CA PHE A 97 -13.38 -3.43 -7.51
C PHE A 97 -13.82 -2.13 -8.23
N GLY A 98 -13.87 -2.14 -9.56
CA GLY A 98 -14.23 -0.95 -10.33
C GLY A 98 -13.27 0.21 -10.11
N ASP A 99 -13.82 1.37 -9.74
CA ASP A 99 -13.06 2.59 -9.42
C ASP A 99 -12.83 2.75 -7.92
N GLU A 100 -13.34 1.85 -7.09
CA GLU A 100 -13.14 1.86 -5.65
C GLU A 100 -11.65 1.63 -5.32
N PRO A 101 -11.11 2.30 -4.28
CA PRO A 101 -9.72 2.19 -3.94
C PRO A 101 -9.34 0.82 -3.40
N GLU A 102 -8.19 0.33 -3.82
CA GLU A 102 -7.48 -0.78 -3.19
C GLU A 102 -6.39 -0.22 -2.29
N MET A 103 -6.23 -0.79 -1.11
CA MET A 103 -5.15 -0.46 -0.19
C MET A 103 -4.05 -1.50 -0.24
N GLY A 104 -2.81 -1.04 -0.31
CA GLY A 104 -1.62 -1.88 -0.24
C GLY A 104 -0.54 -1.29 0.66
N TRP A 105 0.34 -2.17 1.15
CA TRP A 105 1.48 -1.82 2.01
C TRP A 105 2.64 -2.77 1.79
N ILE A 106 3.85 -2.22 1.87
CA ILE A 106 5.11 -2.96 1.82
C ILE A 106 6.06 -2.28 2.79
N PHE A 107 6.73 -3.04 3.65
CA PHE A 107 7.65 -2.51 4.63
C PHE A 107 8.93 -3.34 4.69
N ALA A 108 10.06 -2.66 4.89
CA ALA A 108 11.36 -3.28 5.10
C ALA A 108 11.33 -4.24 6.29
N THR A 109 12.04 -5.36 6.18
CA THR A 109 12.06 -6.42 7.19
C THR A 109 12.43 -5.89 8.58
N GLU A 110 13.33 -4.91 8.66
CA GLU A 110 13.75 -4.30 9.94
C GLU A 110 12.62 -3.62 10.72
N THR A 111 11.50 -3.32 10.05
CA THR A 111 10.32 -2.70 10.69
C THR A 111 9.22 -3.71 11.04
N HIS A 112 9.39 -4.97 10.64
CA HIS A 112 8.37 -5.99 10.94
C HIS A 112 8.20 -6.18 12.45
N GLY A 113 6.97 -6.31 12.91
CA GLY A 113 6.64 -6.47 14.33
C GLY A 113 6.74 -5.20 15.19
N THR A 114 7.20 -4.07 14.63
CA THR A 114 7.37 -2.80 15.37
C THR A 114 6.09 -1.94 15.44
N GLY A 115 5.04 -2.30 14.68
CA GLY A 115 3.81 -1.52 14.57
C GLY A 115 3.85 -0.37 13.57
N MET A 116 4.98 -0.12 12.89
CA MET A 116 5.11 0.98 11.92
C MET A 116 4.16 0.86 10.72
N ALA A 117 3.94 -0.35 10.21
CA ALA A 117 2.99 -0.58 9.13
C ALA A 117 1.55 -0.20 9.54
N HIS A 118 1.14 -0.54 10.77
CA HIS A 118 -0.17 -0.14 11.29
C HIS A 118 -0.27 1.38 11.48
N GLU A 119 0.76 2.01 12.01
CA GLU A 119 0.83 3.46 12.21
C GLU A 119 0.68 4.21 10.87
N ALA A 120 1.45 3.82 9.86
CA ALA A 120 1.37 4.43 8.52
C ALA A 120 0.00 4.20 7.86
N ALA A 121 -0.49 2.97 7.88
CA ALA A 121 -1.78 2.62 7.27
C ALA A 121 -2.94 3.37 7.94
N SER A 122 -2.93 3.48 9.28
CA SER A 122 -3.94 4.23 10.04
C SER A 122 -3.90 5.73 9.71
N ALA A 123 -2.72 6.31 9.55
CA ALA A 123 -2.58 7.71 9.15
C ALA A 123 -3.16 7.97 7.75
N LEU A 124 -2.89 7.08 6.79
CA LEU A 124 -3.45 7.17 5.45
C LEU A 124 -4.98 7.01 5.46
N LEU A 125 -5.51 6.04 6.21
CA LEU A 125 -6.96 5.85 6.35
C LEU A 125 -7.64 7.06 6.98
N GLY A 126 -7.09 7.62 8.07
CA GLY A 126 -7.63 8.82 8.70
C GLY A 126 -7.64 10.03 7.75
N TRP A 127 -6.60 10.17 6.93
CA TRP A 127 -6.58 11.18 5.86
C TRP A 127 -7.68 10.90 4.81
N ALA A 128 -7.85 9.65 4.38
CA ALA A 128 -8.86 9.28 3.40
C ALA A 128 -10.28 9.56 3.92
N GLU A 129 -10.56 9.18 5.14
CA GLU A 129 -11.86 9.42 5.81
C GLU A 129 -12.19 10.91 5.93
N ALA A 130 -11.19 11.75 6.16
CA ALA A 130 -11.37 13.20 6.27
C ALA A 130 -11.49 13.90 4.90
N THR A 131 -11.07 13.27 3.80
CA THR A 131 -10.81 13.98 2.55
C THR A 131 -11.56 13.40 1.35
N LEU A 132 -11.80 12.10 1.32
CA LEU A 132 -12.45 11.41 0.22
C LEU A 132 -13.94 11.16 0.51
N PRO A 133 -14.78 10.99 -0.53
CA PRO A 133 -16.13 10.48 -0.33
C PRO A 133 -16.11 9.11 0.35
N SER A 134 -17.06 8.87 1.25
CA SER A 134 -17.22 7.57 1.91
C SER A 134 -17.46 6.46 0.88
N GLN A 135 -16.62 5.44 0.90
CA GLN A 135 -16.67 4.29 -0.01
C GLN A 135 -15.93 3.11 0.59
N PRO A 136 -16.21 1.88 0.14
CA PRO A 136 -15.45 0.73 0.61
C PRO A 136 -14.00 0.81 0.10
N ILE A 137 -13.10 0.16 0.84
CA ILE A 137 -11.68 0.00 0.45
C ILE A 137 -11.39 -1.48 0.33
N TRP A 138 -10.80 -1.88 -0.78
CA TRP A 138 -10.42 -3.26 -1.06
C TRP A 138 -8.97 -3.53 -0.66
N ALA A 139 -8.67 -4.80 -0.43
CA ALA A 139 -7.29 -5.30 -0.36
C ALA A 139 -7.24 -6.72 -0.88
N ILE A 140 -6.11 -7.11 -1.45
CA ILE A 140 -5.82 -8.50 -1.77
C ILE A 140 -4.56 -8.94 -1.05
N ILE A 141 -4.58 -10.16 -0.50
CA ILE A 141 -3.45 -10.70 0.27
C ILE A 141 -3.25 -12.16 -0.15
N SER A 142 -2.04 -12.49 -0.61
CA SER A 142 -1.67 -13.86 -0.95
C SER A 142 -1.79 -14.79 0.26
N GLU A 143 -2.30 -16.00 0.07
CA GLU A 143 -2.35 -16.99 1.15
C GLU A 143 -0.96 -17.21 1.76
N GLY A 144 -0.92 -17.44 3.08
CA GLY A 144 0.31 -17.59 3.84
C GLY A 144 0.96 -16.27 4.28
N ASN A 145 0.44 -15.10 3.86
CA ASN A 145 0.92 -13.81 4.33
C ASN A 145 0.26 -13.39 5.65
N GLU A 146 0.49 -14.18 6.70
CA GLU A 146 -0.11 -13.96 8.03
C GLU A 146 0.14 -12.56 8.62
N PRO A 147 1.35 -11.95 8.48
CA PRO A 147 1.55 -10.59 8.96
C PRO A 147 0.60 -9.57 8.32
N SER A 148 0.35 -9.68 7.00
CA SER A 148 -0.58 -8.79 6.30
C SER A 148 -2.03 -9.05 6.69
N PHE A 149 -2.44 -10.30 6.93
CA PHE A 149 -3.78 -10.59 7.46
C PHE A 149 -4.01 -9.99 8.84
N LYS A 150 -3.03 -10.08 9.75
CA LYS A 150 -3.10 -9.45 11.07
C LYS A 150 -3.21 -7.94 10.98
N LEU A 151 -2.47 -7.33 10.06
CA LEU A 151 -2.54 -5.88 9.83
C LEU A 151 -3.91 -5.50 9.26
N ALA A 152 -4.37 -6.18 8.21
CA ALA A 152 -5.68 -5.95 7.60
C ALA A 152 -6.82 -6.02 8.64
N ALA A 153 -6.81 -7.05 9.49
CA ALA A 153 -7.82 -7.20 10.54
C ALA A 153 -7.82 -6.01 11.53
N LYS A 154 -6.64 -5.53 11.95
CA LYS A 154 -6.50 -4.34 12.81
C LYS A 154 -7.00 -3.07 12.14
N LEU A 155 -6.93 -2.98 10.81
CA LEU A 155 -7.42 -1.85 10.01
C LEU A 155 -8.90 -1.97 9.66
N GLY A 156 -9.60 -3.01 10.12
CA GLY A 156 -11.03 -3.21 9.92
C GLY A 156 -11.41 -3.91 8.61
N PHE A 157 -10.45 -4.50 7.90
CA PHE A 157 -10.74 -5.32 6.72
C PHE A 157 -11.31 -6.67 7.11
N LYS A 158 -12.27 -7.17 6.33
CA LYS A 158 -12.89 -8.49 6.46
C LYS A 158 -12.70 -9.27 5.17
N ALA A 159 -12.35 -10.53 5.27
CA ALA A 159 -12.23 -11.42 4.12
C ALA A 159 -13.62 -11.72 3.54
N LEU A 160 -13.74 -11.63 2.23
CA LEU A 160 -14.96 -11.94 1.47
C LEU A 160 -14.85 -13.27 0.73
N GLY A 161 -13.68 -13.63 0.26
CA GLY A 161 -13.48 -14.86 -0.51
C GLY A 161 -12.03 -15.07 -0.92
N THR A 162 -11.82 -16.10 -1.71
CA THR A 162 -10.52 -16.45 -2.32
C THR A 162 -10.67 -16.44 -3.83
N VAL A 163 -9.69 -15.85 -4.51
CA VAL A 163 -9.58 -15.84 -5.98
C VAL A 163 -8.23 -16.42 -6.38
N ASP A 164 -8.09 -16.84 -7.62
CA ASP A 164 -6.78 -17.12 -8.20
C ASP A 164 -6.27 -15.85 -8.86
N TYR A 165 -5.27 -15.21 -8.21
CA TYR A 165 -4.61 -14.02 -8.73
C TYR A 165 -3.10 -14.15 -8.47
N HIS A 166 -2.38 -14.72 -9.46
CA HIS A 166 -0.98 -15.16 -9.31
C HIS A 166 -0.81 -16.18 -8.17
N GLY A 167 -1.81 -17.05 -7.99
CA GLY A 167 -1.95 -18.02 -6.91
C GLY A 167 -3.09 -17.68 -5.96
N PRO A 168 -3.34 -18.57 -4.96
CA PRO A 168 -4.43 -18.39 -4.01
C PRO A 168 -4.33 -17.05 -3.26
N THR A 169 -5.33 -16.19 -3.42
CA THR A 169 -5.33 -14.82 -2.90
C THR A 169 -6.67 -14.52 -2.25
N LYS A 170 -6.64 -14.00 -1.03
CA LYS A 170 -7.84 -13.53 -0.33
C LYS A 170 -8.20 -12.13 -0.81
N VAL A 171 -9.48 -11.94 -1.07
CA VAL A 171 -10.09 -10.62 -1.31
C VAL A 171 -10.67 -10.15 0.02
N LEU A 172 -10.31 -8.95 0.43
CA LEU A 172 -10.77 -8.32 1.66
C LEU A 172 -11.41 -6.97 1.34
N GLN A 173 -12.34 -6.57 2.18
CA GLN A 173 -12.98 -5.27 2.09
C GLN A 173 -13.09 -4.63 3.47
N ARG A 174 -12.75 -3.35 3.56
CA ARG A 174 -13.10 -2.47 4.65
C ARG A 174 -14.37 -1.72 4.25
N PRO A 175 -15.45 -1.75 5.06
CA PRO A 175 -16.68 -1.06 4.73
C PRO A 175 -16.48 0.45 4.65
N SER A 176 -17.40 1.12 3.96
CA SER A 176 -17.49 2.59 3.92
C SER A 176 -17.54 3.18 5.33
N TRP A 177 -17.00 4.35 5.52
CA TRP A 177 -16.97 5.10 6.78
C TRP A 177 -18.06 6.15 6.89
#